data_c94329aa205eb76c53c359f5422c81ef
#
_entry.id   c94329aa205eb76c53c359f5422c81ef
#
_cell.length_a   1.000
_cell.length_b   1.000
_cell.length_c   1.000
_cell.angle_alpha   90.00
_cell.angle_beta   90.00
_cell.angle_gamma   90.00
#
_symmetry.space_group_name_H-M   'P 1'
#
loop_
_entity.id
_entity.type
_entity.pdbx_description
1 polymer ?
#
loop_
_entity_poly.entity_id
_entity_poly.type
_entity_poly.pdbx_seq_one_letter_code
_entity_poly.pdbx_strand_id
1 'polypeptide(L)'
;MGGYTVSNQVLGVVSEASDNLLQQPYSGLMGLAFETLASSGAMPFWEELVTTNQWPMPVMGFYMARYRDDYSASQVEDQGGWFSMGYLNESLYTGDVNYVSINQNDLDYWRIPVQGGQIQSSVVSIVSSGPHVP
;
A
#
# COMPACT_ATOMS: atom_id res chain seq x y z
N MET A 1 0.32 -9.06 13.13
CA MET A 1 0.09 -9.31 11.71
C MET A 1 1.36 -9.91 11.11
N GLY A 2 1.27 -10.96 10.28
CA GLY A 2 2.45 -11.58 9.66
C GLY A 2 3.53 -12.08 10.64
N GLY A 3 3.17 -12.44 11.87
CA GLY A 3 4.12 -12.80 12.93
C GLY A 3 4.68 -11.60 13.71
N TYR A 4 4.43 -10.38 13.28
CA TYR A 4 4.88 -9.17 13.97
C TYR A 4 3.85 -8.65 14.97
N THR A 5 4.33 -8.06 16.06
CA THR A 5 3.50 -7.50 17.13
C THR A 5 4.02 -6.14 17.55
N VAL A 6 3.13 -5.17 17.62
CA VAL A 6 3.39 -3.84 18.19
C VAL A 6 2.58 -3.72 19.46
N SER A 7 3.24 -3.32 20.54
CA SER A 7 2.58 -3.04 21.82
C SER A 7 2.06 -1.60 21.80
N ASN A 8 0.86 -1.41 22.35
CA ASN A 8 0.22 -0.08 22.48
C ASN A 8 -0.07 0.64 21.15
N GLN A 9 -0.30 -0.11 20.07
CA GLN A 9 -0.74 0.50 18.82
C GLN A 9 -2.04 1.28 19.01
N VAL A 10 -2.05 2.53 18.57
CA VAL A 10 -3.26 3.35 18.57
C VAL A 10 -4.21 2.85 17.48
N LEU A 11 -5.45 2.61 17.86
CA LEU A 11 -6.52 2.16 16.98
C LEU A 11 -7.71 3.11 17.08
N GLY A 12 -8.26 3.49 15.93
CA GLY A 12 -9.54 4.18 15.85
C GLY A 12 -10.70 3.17 15.86
N VAL A 13 -11.65 3.36 16.75
CA VAL A 13 -12.91 2.61 16.72
C VAL A 13 -13.93 3.43 15.97
N VAL A 14 -14.44 2.88 14.86
CA VAL A 14 -15.43 3.54 14.02
C VAL A 14 -16.82 3.16 14.51
N SER A 15 -17.62 4.16 14.93
CA SER A 15 -19.01 3.97 15.32
C SER A 15 -19.99 4.17 14.17
N GLU A 16 -19.61 4.99 13.19
CA GLU A 16 -20.41 5.25 11.99
C GLU A 16 -19.49 5.26 10.76
N ALA A 17 -19.92 4.63 9.70
CA ALA A 17 -19.22 4.61 8.41
C ALA A 17 -20.22 4.87 7.29
N SER A 18 -19.78 5.49 6.20
CA SER A 18 -20.60 5.60 4.99
C SER A 18 -20.92 4.22 4.43
N ASP A 19 -22.11 4.06 3.86
CA ASP A 19 -22.72 2.78 3.50
C ASP A 19 -21.88 1.81 2.67
N ASN A 20 -20.84 2.28 2.01
CA ASN A 20 -19.99 1.46 1.14
C ASN A 20 -18.54 1.32 1.62
N LEU A 21 -18.19 1.88 2.79
CA LEU A 21 -16.80 1.88 3.24
C LEU A 21 -16.38 0.54 3.85
N LEU A 22 -17.27 -0.09 4.59
CA LEU A 22 -17.02 -1.37 5.26
C LEU A 22 -18.17 -2.34 4.93
N GLN A 23 -18.01 -3.10 3.88
CA GLN A 23 -18.89 -4.22 3.55
C GLN A 23 -18.22 -5.53 3.95
N GLN A 24 -19.01 -6.48 4.48
CA GLN A 24 -18.44 -7.80 4.76
C GLN A 24 -17.78 -8.39 3.51
N PRO A 25 -16.63 -9.05 3.66
CA PRO A 25 -15.99 -9.51 4.90
C PRO A 25 -15.03 -8.51 5.58
N TYR A 26 -14.98 -7.26 5.14
CA TYR A 26 -14.06 -6.28 5.71
C TYR A 26 -14.46 -5.86 7.12
N SER A 27 -13.50 -5.87 8.05
CA SER A 27 -13.73 -5.51 9.46
C SER A 27 -13.00 -4.25 9.89
N GLY A 28 -12.19 -3.67 9.00
CA GLY A 28 -11.43 -2.46 9.28
C GLY A 28 -10.46 -2.09 8.16
N LEU A 29 -9.76 -1.00 8.37
CA LEU A 29 -8.73 -0.49 7.47
C LEU A 29 -7.42 -0.32 8.23
N MET A 30 -6.31 -0.66 7.59
CA MET A 30 -4.97 -0.40 8.10
C MET A 30 -4.23 0.52 7.13
N GLY A 31 -3.91 1.74 7.59
CA GLY A 31 -3.12 2.69 6.82
C GLY A 31 -1.66 2.25 6.70
N LEU A 32 -1.11 2.34 5.50
CA LEU A 32 0.28 2.00 5.20
C LEU A 32 1.07 3.21 4.66
N ALA A 33 0.49 4.40 4.74
CA ALA A 33 1.20 5.66 4.48
C ALA A 33 2.06 6.06 5.69
N PHE A 34 2.69 7.22 5.64
CA PHE A 34 3.58 7.72 6.70
C PHE A 34 2.81 8.39 7.85
N GLU A 35 3.43 8.48 9.04
CA GLU A 35 2.87 9.10 10.25
C GLU A 35 2.31 10.50 9.99
N THR A 36 2.94 11.27 9.11
CA THR A 36 2.51 12.62 8.73
C THR A 36 1.05 12.72 8.25
N LEU A 37 0.49 11.62 7.75
CA LEU A 37 -0.91 11.52 7.33
C LEU A 37 -1.85 10.95 8.38
N ALA A 38 -1.32 10.50 9.50
CA ALA A 38 -2.13 9.91 10.55
C ALA A 38 -2.94 10.99 11.29
N SER A 39 -4.25 11.03 11.11
CA SER A 39 -5.13 11.98 11.80
C SER A 39 -5.07 11.87 13.34
N SER A 40 -4.66 10.71 13.84
CA SER A 40 -4.42 10.48 15.27
C SER A 40 -3.09 11.05 15.76
N GLY A 41 -2.18 11.43 14.86
CA GLY A 41 -0.79 11.76 15.18
C GLY A 41 0.01 10.58 15.71
N ALA A 42 -0.49 9.35 15.54
CA ALA A 42 0.18 8.16 16.02
C ALA A 42 0.91 7.46 14.86
N MET A 43 2.06 6.90 15.19
CA MET A 43 2.88 6.16 14.23
C MET A 43 2.12 4.95 13.67
N PRO A 44 2.12 4.74 12.35
CA PRO A 44 1.56 3.56 11.72
C PRO A 44 2.25 2.27 12.16
N PHE A 45 1.53 1.16 12.12
CA PHE A 45 2.04 -0.15 12.55
C PHE A 45 3.40 -0.52 11.93
N TRP A 46 3.57 -0.27 10.64
CA TRP A 46 4.79 -0.62 9.94
C TRP A 46 5.99 0.27 10.34
N GLU A 47 5.76 1.56 10.57
CA GLU A 47 6.82 2.48 11.03
C GLU A 47 7.27 2.14 12.45
N GLU A 48 6.32 1.76 13.31
CA GLU A 48 6.64 1.30 14.67
C GLU A 48 7.53 0.05 14.66
N LEU A 49 7.28 -0.89 13.75
CA LEU A 49 8.14 -2.07 13.59
C LEU A 49 9.55 -1.72 13.12
N VAL A 50 9.67 -0.70 12.26
CA VAL A 50 10.98 -0.23 11.77
C VAL A 50 11.74 0.49 12.87
N THR A 51 11.09 1.46 13.54
CA THR A 51 11.72 2.27 14.60
C THR A 51 12.11 1.44 15.81
N THR A 52 11.34 0.43 16.17
CA THR A 52 11.65 -0.49 17.25
C THR A 52 12.58 -1.64 16.84
N ASN A 53 13.06 -1.62 15.62
CA ASN A 53 13.95 -2.63 15.04
C ASN A 53 13.41 -4.07 15.13
N GLN A 54 12.09 -4.21 15.11
CA GLN A 54 11.40 -5.50 15.10
C GLN A 54 11.21 -6.05 13.68
N TRP A 55 11.55 -5.28 12.67
CA TRP A 55 11.42 -5.63 11.26
C TRP A 55 12.78 -5.68 10.55
N PRO A 56 13.49 -6.81 10.61
CA PRO A 56 14.87 -6.93 10.10
C PRO A 56 15.02 -6.64 8.60
N MET A 57 13.98 -6.93 7.84
CA MET A 57 13.90 -6.60 6.41
C MET A 57 12.65 -5.74 6.19
N PRO A 58 12.74 -4.40 6.26
CA PRO A 58 11.60 -3.51 6.17
C PRO A 58 11.12 -3.33 4.73
N VAL A 59 10.56 -4.38 4.16
CA VAL A 59 9.98 -4.39 2.81
C VAL A 59 8.53 -4.84 2.87
N MET A 60 7.70 -4.24 2.02
CA MET A 60 6.33 -4.64 1.75
C MET A 60 6.18 -4.98 0.28
N GLY A 61 5.49 -6.05 -0.01
CA GLY A 61 5.16 -6.46 -1.38
C GLY A 61 3.65 -6.53 -1.57
N PHE A 62 3.18 -6.02 -2.70
CA PHE A 62 1.78 -6.06 -3.11
C PHE A 62 1.66 -6.72 -4.47
N TYR A 63 0.88 -7.75 -4.54
CA TYR A 63 0.41 -8.33 -5.79
C TYR A 63 -1.11 -8.30 -5.78
N MET A 64 -1.71 -7.63 -6.74
CA MET A 64 -3.15 -7.54 -6.89
C MET A 64 -3.62 -8.39 -8.07
N ALA A 65 -4.47 -9.37 -7.79
CA ALA A 65 -5.09 -10.17 -8.83
C ALA A 65 -6.06 -9.31 -9.66
N ARG A 66 -6.14 -9.58 -10.94
CA ARG A 66 -7.01 -8.87 -11.86
C ARG A 66 -8.04 -9.82 -12.46
N TYR A 67 -9.29 -9.54 -12.20
CA TYR A 67 -10.44 -10.32 -12.67
C TYR A 67 -11.33 -9.55 -13.66
N ARG A 68 -10.77 -8.51 -14.31
CA ARG A 68 -11.57 -7.64 -15.21
C ARG A 68 -12.33 -8.40 -16.29
N ASP A 69 -11.73 -9.47 -16.81
CA ASP A 69 -12.25 -10.24 -17.91
C ASP A 69 -12.81 -11.61 -17.46
N ASP A 70 -12.91 -11.82 -16.15
CA ASP A 70 -13.51 -13.00 -15.55
C ASP A 70 -14.83 -12.64 -14.85
N TYR A 71 -15.92 -12.86 -15.56
CA TYR A 71 -17.26 -12.54 -15.06
C TYR A 71 -17.78 -13.51 -14.00
N SER A 72 -17.08 -14.60 -13.74
CA SER A 72 -17.37 -15.55 -12.69
C SER A 72 -16.71 -15.22 -11.36
N ALA A 73 -15.74 -14.29 -11.37
CA ALA A 73 -15.00 -13.92 -10.18
C ALA A 73 -15.89 -13.28 -9.12
N SER A 74 -15.73 -13.72 -7.88
CA SER A 74 -16.47 -13.28 -6.70
C SER A 74 -15.55 -12.54 -5.73
N GLN A 75 -16.02 -11.44 -5.17
CA GLN A 75 -15.26 -10.70 -4.14
C GLN A 75 -15.03 -11.48 -2.85
N VAL A 76 -15.79 -12.53 -2.63
CA VAL A 76 -15.74 -13.35 -1.40
C VAL A 76 -14.93 -14.62 -1.59
N GLU A 77 -15.00 -15.23 -2.76
CA GLU A 77 -14.45 -16.56 -3.04
C GLU A 77 -13.11 -16.51 -3.76
N ASP A 78 -12.87 -15.45 -4.54
CA ASP A 78 -11.65 -15.33 -5.31
C ASP A 78 -10.58 -14.50 -4.57
N GLN A 79 -9.35 -14.98 -4.64
CA GLN A 79 -8.24 -14.36 -3.95
C GLN A 79 -7.86 -13.02 -4.60
N GLY A 80 -8.01 -11.92 -3.85
CA GLY A 80 -7.75 -10.55 -4.32
C GLY A 80 -6.28 -10.23 -4.59
N GLY A 81 -5.36 -11.05 -4.12
CA GLY A 81 -3.94 -10.86 -4.32
C GLY A 81 -3.10 -11.32 -3.14
N TRP A 82 -1.89 -10.79 -3.06
CA TRP A 82 -0.91 -11.12 -2.03
C TRP A 82 -0.31 -9.87 -1.42
N PHE A 83 -0.28 -9.82 -0.11
CA PHE A 83 0.44 -8.82 0.66
C PHE A 83 1.52 -9.50 1.50
N SER A 84 2.77 -9.11 1.33
CA SER A 84 3.89 -9.62 2.13
C SER A 84 4.53 -8.53 2.96
N MET A 85 4.98 -8.90 4.16
CA MET A 85 5.76 -8.05 5.06
C MET A 85 7.04 -8.78 5.44
N GLY A 86 8.18 -8.09 5.32
CA GLY A 86 9.48 -8.64 5.69
C GLY A 86 10.13 -9.52 4.63
N TYR A 87 9.51 -9.70 3.49
CA TYR A 87 10.08 -10.41 2.34
C TYR A 87 9.37 -10.03 1.04
N LEU A 88 10.03 -10.27 -0.08
CA LEU A 88 9.42 -10.22 -1.41
C LEU A 88 9.17 -11.64 -1.89
N ASN A 89 7.97 -11.91 -2.39
CA ASN A 89 7.64 -13.21 -2.94
C ASN A 89 8.13 -13.30 -4.39
N GLU A 90 9.30 -13.91 -4.58
CA GLU A 90 9.96 -14.04 -5.88
C GLU A 90 9.18 -14.87 -6.90
N SER A 91 8.17 -15.62 -6.47
CA SER A 91 7.29 -16.34 -7.40
C SER A 91 6.30 -15.45 -8.15
N LEU A 92 6.13 -14.18 -7.69
CA LEU A 92 5.16 -13.24 -8.23
C LEU A 92 5.75 -12.24 -9.25
N TYR A 93 7.07 -12.25 -9.46
CA TYR A 93 7.73 -11.39 -10.43
C TYR A 93 8.92 -12.08 -11.08
N THR A 94 9.42 -11.50 -12.16
CA THR A 94 10.61 -11.98 -12.86
C THR A 94 11.60 -10.84 -13.08
N GLY A 95 12.89 -11.13 -13.03
CA GLY A 95 13.95 -10.14 -13.16
C GLY A 95 14.24 -9.40 -11.85
N ASP A 96 15.01 -8.33 -11.94
CA ASP A 96 15.46 -7.55 -10.80
C ASP A 96 14.40 -6.52 -10.36
N VAL A 97 14.32 -6.28 -9.04
CA VAL A 97 13.49 -5.22 -8.49
C VAL A 97 14.17 -3.87 -8.69
N ASN A 98 13.51 -2.95 -9.35
CA ASN A 98 14.00 -1.59 -9.54
C ASN A 98 13.53 -0.70 -8.39
N TYR A 99 14.47 -0.12 -7.66
CA TYR A 99 14.18 0.77 -6.52
C TYR A 99 14.27 2.24 -6.94
N VAL A 100 13.26 3.01 -6.56
CA VAL A 100 13.21 4.45 -6.75
C VAL A 100 13.16 5.12 -5.39
N SER A 101 14.08 6.07 -5.14
CA SER A 101 14.09 6.84 -3.89
C SER A 101 12.91 7.81 -3.86
N ILE A 102 12.20 7.82 -2.74
CA ILE A 102 11.19 8.84 -2.44
C ILE A 102 11.85 10.06 -1.77
N ASN A 103 11.21 11.22 -1.90
CA ASN A 103 11.70 12.45 -1.29
C ASN A 103 11.57 12.38 0.25
N GLN A 104 12.69 12.41 0.95
CA GLN A 104 12.74 12.33 2.42
C GLN A 104 12.17 13.57 3.13
N ASN A 105 12.04 14.70 2.43
CA ASN A 105 11.48 15.93 2.98
C ASN A 105 9.95 16.02 2.83
N ASP A 106 9.33 15.04 2.17
CA ASP A 106 7.91 15.04 1.83
C ASP A 106 7.34 13.62 2.00
N LEU A 107 7.54 13.07 3.20
CA LEU A 107 7.09 11.72 3.56
C LEU A 107 5.61 11.77 3.98
N ASP A 108 4.73 11.66 3.00
CA ASP A 108 3.28 11.53 3.21
C ASP A 108 2.74 10.23 2.60
N TYR A 109 2.75 10.15 1.28
CA TYR A 109 2.42 8.95 0.50
C TYR A 109 3.67 8.32 -0.10
N TRP A 110 3.58 7.09 -0.53
CA TRP A 110 4.61 6.39 -1.32
C TRP A 110 4.66 6.93 -2.75
N ARG A 111 5.11 8.17 -2.91
CA ARG A 111 5.16 8.86 -4.21
C ARG A 111 6.41 8.54 -4.97
N ILE A 112 6.26 8.10 -6.20
CA ILE A 112 7.35 7.94 -7.15
C ILE A 112 7.14 8.88 -8.33
N PRO A 113 8.19 9.56 -8.83
CA PRO A 113 8.07 10.40 -10.01
C PRO A 113 7.85 9.55 -11.25
N VAL A 114 6.83 9.88 -12.03
CA VAL A 114 6.54 9.20 -13.31
C VAL A 114 6.66 10.23 -14.43
N GLN A 115 7.58 9.99 -15.37
CA GLN A 115 7.81 10.88 -16.52
C GLN A 115 6.99 10.49 -17.74
N GLY A 116 6.55 9.24 -17.83
CA GLY A 116 5.76 8.73 -18.93
C GLY A 116 5.41 7.27 -18.74
N GLY A 117 4.58 6.76 -19.64
CA GLY A 117 4.20 5.35 -19.71
C GLY A 117 4.25 4.85 -21.14
N GLN A 118 4.36 3.55 -21.30
CA GLN A 118 4.30 2.90 -22.60
C GLN A 118 3.21 1.83 -22.58
N ILE A 119 2.34 1.88 -23.56
CA ILE A 119 1.32 0.86 -23.79
C ILE A 119 1.60 0.20 -25.13
N GLN A 120 1.94 -1.08 -25.12
CA GLN A 120 2.45 -1.81 -26.28
C GLN A 120 3.71 -1.11 -26.84
N SER A 121 3.70 -0.61 -28.06
CA SER A 121 4.81 0.15 -28.65
C SER A 121 4.57 1.67 -28.66
N SER A 122 3.46 2.12 -28.11
CA SER A 122 3.10 3.55 -28.09
C SER A 122 3.54 4.20 -26.79
N VAL A 123 4.38 5.24 -26.89
CA VAL A 123 4.81 6.04 -25.75
C VAL A 123 3.73 7.08 -25.44
N VAL A 124 3.25 7.08 -24.20
CA VAL A 124 2.35 8.11 -23.67
C VAL A 124 3.15 9.02 -22.77
N SER A 125 3.37 10.26 -23.20
CA SER A 125 4.02 11.26 -22.35
C SER A 125 3.02 11.82 -21.34
N ILE A 126 3.36 11.77 -20.07
CA ILE A 126 2.62 12.48 -19.02
C ILE A 126 3.16 13.91 -19.02
N VAL A 127 2.37 14.84 -19.55
CA VAL A 127 2.67 16.26 -19.37
C VAL A 127 2.32 16.61 -17.94
N SER A 128 3.29 16.96 -17.12
CA SER A 128 3.05 17.50 -15.79
C SER A 128 2.39 18.87 -15.95
N SER A 129 1.08 18.91 -15.93
CA SER A 129 0.35 20.18 -15.82
C SER A 129 0.49 20.71 -14.39
N GLY A 130 1.41 21.63 -14.19
CA GLY A 130 1.46 22.57 -13.07
C GLY A 130 1.44 22.03 -11.63
N PRO A 131 1.75 22.87 -10.65
CA PRO A 131 1.69 22.46 -9.25
C PRO A 131 0.25 22.10 -8.88
N HIS A 132 0.08 20.92 -8.31
CA HIS A 132 -1.17 20.56 -7.67
C HIS A 132 -1.37 21.53 -6.51
N VAL A 133 -2.29 22.49 -6.69
CA VAL A 133 -2.74 23.35 -5.59
C VAL A 133 -3.60 22.46 -4.68
N PRO A 134 -3.36 22.50 -3.36
CA PRO A 134 -4.08 21.68 -2.38
C PRO A 134 -5.57 21.96 -2.30
#